data_b9531891f141758341365bf2f550ed3d
#
_entry.id   b9531891f141758341365bf2f550ed3d
#
_cell.length_a   1.000
_cell.length_b   1.000
_cell.length_c   1.000
_cell.angle_alpha   90.00
_cell.angle_beta   90.00
_cell.angle_gamma   90.00
#
_symmetry.space_group_name_H-M   'P 1'
#
loop_
_entity.id
_entity.type
_entity.pdbx_description
1 polymer ?
#
loop_
_entity_poly.entity_id
_entity_poly.type
_entity_poly.pdbx_seq_one_letter_code
_entity_poly.pdbx_strand_id
1 'polypeptide(L)'
;MIIIGTCIGSSFNFDNYFRWNNHKDFLSCLSTTYPDRAQIINIGSSIEGREIRVIKIGRPRADGIAKPAVWIDGGIHAREWISPAAVEYVVHQLVENVGTEVNNLVNTFDIYVVPVLNPDG
;
A
#
# COMPACT_ATOMS: atom_id res chain seq x y z
N MET A 1 4.85 18.32 12.02
CA MET A 1 3.64 17.47 12.03
C MET A 1 4.03 16.07 12.49
N ILE A 2 3.50 15.64 13.60
CA ILE A 2 3.72 14.27 14.08
C ILE A 2 2.73 13.39 13.33
N ILE A 3 3.22 12.58 12.40
CA ILE A 3 2.40 11.54 11.77
C ILE A 3 2.38 10.37 12.74
N ILE A 4 1.29 10.25 13.49
CA ILE A 4 1.08 9.08 14.34
C ILE A 4 0.38 8.03 13.47
N GLY A 5 1.15 7.34 12.64
CA GLY A 5 0.69 6.13 11.99
C GLY A 5 1.11 4.95 12.83
N THR A 6 0.20 4.04 13.14
CA THR A 6 0.48 2.84 13.93
C THR A 6 1.53 1.93 13.27
N CYS A 7 1.69 2.03 11.94
CA CYS A 7 2.59 1.20 11.15
C CYS A 7 3.90 1.89 10.79
N ILE A 8 4.06 3.17 11.13
CA ILE A 8 5.28 3.93 10.92
C ILE A 8 6.14 3.89 12.17
N GLY A 9 7.43 3.59 12.02
CA GLY A 9 8.37 3.52 13.13
C GLY A 9 9.78 3.21 12.66
N SER A 10 10.58 2.57 13.52
CA SER A 10 11.96 2.22 13.19
C SER A 10 12.08 1.15 12.09
N SER A 11 11.09 0.28 11.96
CA SER A 11 11.07 -0.80 10.95
C SER A 11 10.60 -0.33 9.58
N PHE A 12 9.85 0.75 9.51
CA PHE A 12 9.44 1.39 8.27
C PHE A 12 9.09 2.86 8.51
N ASN A 13 9.70 3.74 7.72
CA ASN A 13 9.41 5.18 7.70
C ASN A 13 9.76 5.76 6.32
N PHE A 14 9.57 7.07 6.13
CA PHE A 14 9.84 7.73 4.85
C PHE A 14 11.14 8.55 4.87
N ASP A 15 11.97 8.39 5.88
CA ASP A 15 13.29 9.04 5.99
C ASP A 15 14.41 8.14 5.46
N ASN A 16 14.15 6.84 5.24
CA ASN A 16 15.13 5.84 4.82
C ASN A 16 14.56 4.96 3.70
N TYR A 17 15.46 4.29 3.00
CA TYR A 17 15.10 3.18 2.12
C TYR A 17 15.19 1.86 2.89
N PHE A 18 14.26 0.95 2.57
CA PHE A 18 14.12 -0.33 3.28
C PHE A 18 14.23 -1.52 2.33
N ARG A 19 14.45 -2.70 2.91
CA ARG A 19 14.46 -3.97 2.21
C ARG A 19 13.03 -4.49 2.00
N TRP A 20 12.86 -5.44 1.07
CA TRP A 20 11.56 -6.02 0.75
C TRP A 20 10.79 -6.53 1.98
N ASN A 21 11.48 -7.17 2.94
CA ASN A 21 10.82 -7.63 4.17
C ASN A 21 10.15 -6.50 4.96
N ASN A 22 10.77 -5.33 5.01
CA ASN A 22 10.19 -4.18 5.69
C ASN A 22 8.95 -3.66 4.94
N HIS A 23 9.02 -3.62 3.61
CA HIS A 23 7.87 -3.25 2.77
C HIS A 23 6.71 -4.22 2.98
N LYS A 24 7.00 -5.52 2.95
CA LYS A 24 6.01 -6.57 3.18
C LYS A 24 5.33 -6.42 4.53
N ASP A 25 6.10 -6.21 5.59
CA ASP A 25 5.60 -6.10 6.95
C ASP A 25 4.79 -4.80 7.15
N PHE A 26 5.20 -3.72 6.50
CA PHE A 26 4.43 -2.47 6.50
C PHE A 26 3.04 -2.65 5.91
N LEU A 27 2.92 -3.30 4.75
CA LEU A 27 1.64 -3.58 4.13
C LEU A 27 0.78 -4.51 5.01
N SER A 28 1.39 -5.52 5.63
CA SER A 28 0.69 -6.41 6.56
C SER A 28 0.16 -5.66 7.77
N CYS A 29 0.94 -4.73 8.32
CA CYS A 29 0.51 -3.89 9.43
C CYS A 29 -0.71 -3.04 9.06
N LEU A 30 -0.71 -2.41 7.89
CA LEU A 30 -1.83 -1.61 7.41
C LEU A 30 -3.11 -2.44 7.26
N SER A 31 -3.00 -3.62 6.70
CA SER A 31 -4.14 -4.53 6.52
C SER A 31 -4.71 -5.02 7.86
N THR A 32 -3.85 -5.32 8.82
CA THR A 32 -4.26 -5.78 10.15
C THR A 32 -4.86 -4.64 10.97
N THR A 33 -4.32 -3.44 10.88
CA THR A 33 -4.76 -2.28 11.66
C THR A 33 -6.03 -1.64 11.09
N TYR A 34 -6.18 -1.66 9.77
CA TYR A 34 -7.29 -1.01 9.06
C TYR A 34 -8.04 -1.99 8.14
N PRO A 35 -8.61 -3.09 8.70
CA PRO A 35 -9.26 -4.13 7.88
C PRO A 35 -10.53 -3.65 7.17
N ASP A 36 -11.10 -2.54 7.59
CA ASP A 36 -12.27 -1.92 6.98
C ASP A 36 -11.97 -1.31 5.59
N ARG A 37 -10.70 -0.99 5.31
CA ARG A 37 -10.32 -0.24 4.10
C ARG A 37 -9.06 -0.75 3.41
N ALA A 38 -8.33 -1.69 3.98
CA ALA A 38 -7.08 -2.20 3.43
C ALA A 38 -7.03 -3.72 3.46
N GLN A 39 -6.79 -4.34 2.30
CA GLN A 39 -6.70 -5.78 2.13
C GLN A 39 -5.47 -6.13 1.32
N ILE A 40 -4.75 -7.18 1.71
CA ILE A 40 -3.61 -7.70 0.97
C ILE A 40 -4.08 -8.80 0.01
N ILE A 41 -3.63 -8.69 -1.25
CA ILE A 41 -3.85 -9.70 -2.27
C ILE A 41 -2.48 -10.15 -2.79
N ASN A 42 -2.19 -11.44 -2.72
CA ASN A 42 -0.99 -12.00 -3.33
C ASN A 42 -1.30 -12.34 -4.79
N ILE A 43 -0.64 -11.69 -5.74
CA ILE A 43 -0.87 -11.91 -7.17
C ILE A 43 0.16 -12.83 -7.81
N GLY A 44 1.12 -13.32 -7.06
CA GLY A 44 2.13 -14.24 -7.56
C GLY A 44 3.40 -14.22 -6.73
N SER A 45 4.41 -14.91 -7.24
CA SER A 45 5.72 -14.99 -6.62
C SER A 45 6.81 -14.70 -7.65
N SER A 46 7.88 -14.05 -7.19
CA SER A 46 9.07 -13.85 -8.01
C SER A 46 9.83 -15.17 -8.22
N ILE A 47 10.86 -15.12 -9.06
CA ILE A 47 11.74 -16.28 -9.31
C ILE A 47 12.40 -16.75 -8.00
N GLU A 48 12.76 -15.82 -7.10
CA GLU A 48 13.37 -16.14 -5.81
C GLU A 48 12.33 -16.48 -4.72
N GLY A 49 11.04 -16.58 -5.07
CA GLY A 49 9.98 -17.00 -4.17
C GLY A 49 9.40 -15.89 -3.29
N ARG A 50 9.66 -14.62 -3.58
CA ARG A 50 9.08 -13.50 -2.85
C ARG A 50 7.69 -13.18 -3.37
N GLU A 51 6.75 -12.97 -2.47
CA GLU A 51 5.39 -12.60 -2.81
C GLU A 51 5.33 -11.25 -3.52
N ILE A 52 4.49 -11.16 -4.55
CA ILE A 52 4.14 -9.89 -5.17
C ILE A 52 2.80 -9.47 -4.60
N ARG A 53 2.81 -8.47 -3.73
CA ARG A 53 1.65 -8.07 -2.95
C ARG A 53 0.98 -6.84 -3.53
N VAL A 54 -0.33 -6.92 -3.66
CA VAL A 54 -1.21 -5.79 -3.93
C VAL A 54 -1.89 -5.41 -2.61
N ILE A 55 -1.95 -4.14 -2.30
CA ILE A 55 -2.86 -3.64 -1.28
C ILE A 55 -4.06 -3.01 -1.98
N LYS A 56 -5.25 -3.53 -1.69
CA LYS A 56 -6.52 -2.96 -2.13
C LYS A 56 -7.01 -1.99 -1.07
N ILE A 57 -7.19 -0.74 -1.46
CA ILE A 57 -7.62 0.34 -0.56
C ILE A 57 -8.98 0.82 -1.02
N GLY A 58 -9.97 0.75 -0.14
CA GLY A 58 -11.32 1.21 -0.41
C GLY A 58 -12.32 0.55 0.53
N ARG A 59 -13.42 1.25 0.78
CA ARG A 59 -14.53 0.71 1.54
C ARG A 59 -15.62 0.24 0.61
N PRO A 60 -16.29 -0.89 0.90
CA PRO A 60 -17.45 -1.35 0.09
C PRO A 60 -18.54 -0.29 0.09
N ARG A 61 -19.24 -0.19 -1.04
CA ARG A 61 -20.45 0.63 -1.10
C ARG A 61 -21.60 -0.08 -0.37
N ALA A 62 -22.40 0.70 0.33
CA ALA A 62 -23.56 0.18 1.06
C ALA A 62 -24.62 -0.45 0.13
N ASP A 63 -24.72 0.02 -1.14
CA ASP A 63 -25.64 -0.49 -2.14
C ASP A 63 -25.11 -1.74 -2.89
N GLY A 64 -23.89 -2.17 -2.61
CA GLY A 64 -23.27 -3.32 -3.25
C GLY A 64 -22.85 -3.12 -4.70
N ILE A 65 -22.95 -1.91 -5.24
CA ILE A 65 -22.54 -1.61 -6.61
C ILE A 65 -21.01 -1.53 -6.67
N ALA A 66 -20.43 -2.13 -7.73
CA ALA A 66 -18.99 -2.10 -7.96
C ALA A 66 -18.51 -0.66 -8.18
N LYS A 67 -17.36 -0.34 -7.60
CA LYS A 67 -16.71 0.96 -7.72
C LYS A 67 -15.71 0.94 -8.88
N PRO A 68 -15.46 2.11 -9.52
CA PRO A 68 -14.35 2.21 -10.46
C PRO A 68 -13.02 1.84 -9.79
N ALA A 69 -12.17 1.14 -10.53
CA ALA A 69 -10.86 0.71 -10.04
C ALA A 69 -9.75 1.61 -10.56
N VAL A 70 -8.77 1.88 -9.69
CA VAL A 70 -7.52 2.58 -10.01
C VAL A 70 -6.36 1.63 -9.73
N TRP A 71 -5.39 1.56 -10.63
CA TRP A 71 -4.19 0.76 -10.48
C TRP A 71 -2.96 1.67 -10.38
N ILE A 72 -2.12 1.43 -9.37
CA ILE A 72 -0.85 2.13 -9.16
C ILE A 72 0.21 1.08 -8.90
N ASP A 73 1.34 1.14 -9.59
CA ASP A 73 2.47 0.28 -9.32
C ASP A 73 3.77 1.05 -9.18
N GLY A 74 4.73 0.44 -8.49
CA GLY A 74 6.07 0.96 -8.30
C GLY A 74 7.08 -0.17 -8.18
N GLY A 75 8.36 0.18 -8.18
CA GLY A 75 9.42 -0.78 -7.94
C GLY A 75 9.59 -1.83 -9.05
N ILE A 76 9.30 -1.49 -10.30
CA ILE A 76 9.56 -2.39 -11.43
C ILE A 76 11.05 -2.41 -11.78
N HIS A 77 11.71 -1.26 -11.81
CA HIS A 77 13.14 -1.15 -12.06
C HIS A 77 13.92 -1.10 -10.75
N ALA A 78 14.81 -2.06 -10.56
CA ALA A 78 15.51 -2.30 -9.29
C ALA A 78 16.29 -1.10 -8.74
N ARG A 79 16.89 -0.30 -9.61
CA ARG A 79 17.73 0.84 -9.20
C ARG A 79 16.95 2.11 -8.87
N GLU A 80 15.65 2.13 -9.11
CA GLU A 80 14.79 3.27 -8.86
C GLU A 80 14.18 3.19 -7.45
N TRP A 81 15.01 3.33 -6.44
CA TRP A 81 14.62 3.12 -5.04
C TRP A 81 13.55 4.07 -4.54
N ILE A 82 13.47 5.26 -5.12
CA ILE A 82 12.43 6.24 -4.77
C ILE A 82 11.03 5.74 -5.15
N SER A 83 10.90 4.88 -6.16
CA SER A 83 9.62 4.44 -6.67
C SER A 83 8.80 3.66 -5.62
N PRO A 84 9.30 2.61 -4.97
CA PRO A 84 8.58 1.96 -3.87
C PRO A 84 8.27 2.92 -2.73
N ALA A 85 9.22 3.76 -2.34
CA ALA A 85 9.05 4.71 -1.25
C ALA A 85 7.92 5.71 -1.54
N ALA A 86 7.89 6.27 -2.74
CA ALA A 86 6.85 7.22 -3.15
C ALA A 86 5.47 6.57 -3.20
N VAL A 87 5.38 5.36 -3.75
CA VAL A 87 4.12 4.62 -3.84
C VAL A 87 3.61 4.25 -2.46
N GLU A 88 4.46 3.82 -1.56
CA GLU A 88 4.06 3.49 -0.18
C GLU A 88 3.70 4.72 0.64
N TYR A 89 4.27 5.88 0.34
CA TYR A 89 3.80 7.13 0.92
C TYR A 89 2.36 7.42 0.51
N VAL A 90 2.02 7.20 -0.76
CA VAL A 90 0.63 7.31 -1.23
C VAL A 90 -0.28 6.32 -0.51
N VAL A 91 0.15 5.06 -0.35
CA VAL A 91 -0.58 4.04 0.42
C VAL A 91 -0.82 4.50 1.85
N HIS A 92 0.22 5.00 2.51
CA HIS A 92 0.12 5.52 3.88
C HIS A 92 -0.93 6.64 3.98
N GLN A 93 -0.89 7.60 3.06
CA GLN A 93 -1.86 8.70 3.05
C GLN A 93 -3.29 8.22 2.81
N LEU A 94 -3.49 7.26 1.91
CA LEU A 94 -4.82 6.74 1.61
C LEU A 94 -5.40 5.89 2.75
N VAL A 95 -4.59 5.18 3.48
CA VAL A 95 -5.04 4.26 4.54
C VAL A 95 -5.12 4.95 5.90
N GLU A 96 -4.10 5.69 6.29
CA GLU A 96 -3.98 6.26 7.65
C GLU A 96 -4.45 7.71 7.77
N ASN A 97 -4.52 8.45 6.67
CA ASN A 97 -5.04 9.82 6.70
C ASN A 97 -6.57 9.81 6.65
N VAL A 98 -7.21 10.41 7.65
CA VAL A 98 -8.67 10.44 7.79
C VAL A 98 -9.29 11.76 7.30
N GLY A 99 -8.59 12.55 6.50
CA GLY A 99 -9.11 13.79 5.93
C GLY A 99 -10.28 13.55 4.98
N THR A 100 -11.14 14.57 4.81
CA THR A 100 -12.35 14.48 3.98
C THR A 100 -12.06 14.07 2.53
N GLU A 101 -11.03 14.62 1.92
CA GLU A 101 -10.66 14.33 0.54
C GLU A 101 -10.24 12.87 0.37
N VAL A 102 -9.42 12.35 1.30
CA VAL A 102 -8.98 10.95 1.29
C VAL A 102 -10.17 10.01 1.51
N ASN A 103 -11.06 10.33 2.43
CA ASN A 103 -12.28 9.55 2.63
C ASN A 103 -13.16 9.50 1.38
N ASN A 104 -13.28 10.60 0.65
CA ASN A 104 -14.02 10.62 -0.62
C ASN A 104 -13.37 9.69 -1.65
N LEU A 105 -12.05 9.70 -1.76
CA LEU A 105 -11.33 8.82 -2.69
C LEU A 105 -11.55 7.33 -2.35
N VAL A 106 -11.36 6.94 -1.11
CA VAL A 106 -11.48 5.54 -0.70
C VAL A 106 -12.91 5.04 -0.66
N ASN A 107 -13.89 5.93 -0.61
CA ASN A 107 -15.31 5.59 -0.73
C ASN A 107 -15.77 5.51 -2.19
N THR A 108 -15.15 6.27 -3.08
CA THR A 108 -15.52 6.36 -4.50
C THR A 108 -14.82 5.30 -5.35
N PHE A 109 -13.55 5.00 -5.07
CA PHE A 109 -12.72 4.11 -5.87
C PHE A 109 -12.25 2.91 -5.07
N ASP A 110 -12.03 1.79 -5.76
CA ASP A 110 -11.17 0.71 -5.29
C ASP A 110 -9.77 0.94 -5.86
N ILE A 111 -8.81 1.20 -4.98
CA ILE A 111 -7.44 1.56 -5.37
C ILE A 111 -6.54 0.36 -5.12
N TYR A 112 -5.99 -0.20 -6.19
CA TYR A 112 -5.08 -1.33 -6.16
C TYR A 112 -3.66 -0.83 -6.31
N VAL A 113 -2.82 -1.08 -5.33
CA VAL A 113 -1.44 -0.59 -5.31
C VAL A 113 -0.46 -1.74 -5.15
N VAL A 114 0.52 -1.79 -6.04
CA VAL A 114 1.66 -2.72 -5.98
C VAL A 114 2.93 -1.91 -5.71
N PRO A 115 3.35 -1.76 -4.46
CA PRO A 115 4.51 -0.90 -4.15
C PRO A 115 5.84 -1.45 -4.66
N VAL A 116 5.99 -2.79 -4.68
CA VAL A 116 7.23 -3.46 -5.09
C VAL A 116 6.88 -4.54 -6.11
N LEU A 117 6.81 -4.15 -7.38
CA LEU A 117 6.45 -5.08 -8.45
C LEU A 117 7.59 -6.07 -8.77
N ASN A 118 8.84 -5.66 -8.56
CA ASN A 118 10.03 -6.51 -8.74
C ASN A 118 10.76 -6.70 -7.40
N PRO A 119 10.29 -7.64 -6.55
CA PRO A 119 10.86 -7.79 -5.21
C PRO A 119 12.27 -8.39 -5.18
N ASP A 120 12.73 -9.04 -6.26
CA ASP A 120 14.08 -9.59 -6.38
C ASP A 120 15.11 -8.54 -6.82
N GLY A 121 14.63 -7.45 -7.34
CA GLY A 121 15.46 -6.36 -7.88
C GLY A 121 16.10 -5.40 -6.84
#